data_49454a8007aeba8735f2b6ba596ab0e6
#
_entry.id   49454a8007aeba8735f2b6ba596ab0e6
#
_cell.length_a   1.000
_cell.length_b   1.000
_cell.length_c   1.000
_cell.angle_alpha   90.00
_cell.angle_beta   90.00
_cell.angle_gamma   90.00
#
_symmetry.space_group_name_H-M   'P 1'
#
loop_
_entity.id
_entity.type
_entity.pdbx_description
1 polymer ?
#
loop_
_entity_poly.entity_id
_entity_poly.type
_entity_poly.pdbx_seq_one_letter_code
_entity_poly.pdbx_strand_id
1 'polypeptide(L)'
;QQLVGAVYKTSFGISGNIASGAVSEITFIPGNPDLTLINTVSVTNTYAALGGADADDLEMLRTKVIAAVNTQRRAVTLDDYINLALQVPLVGKANAVAGVWSSVSLYVQPKDDGTYTPGIVNGNPTGSWNDLSIQVTSALEGPTLLGTTVTVLPPAYVPIYVTASVIIDNAYKQSDIVINIRKAMLSAGGFFSYANNTFGKVISAASIISAMYAVPGVLSAVVTALNTDNGGTNNTVTLNANQIPYMIASNLIINPTGGHA
;
A
#
# COMPACT_ATOMS: atom_id res chain seq x y z
N GLN A 1 -36.80 -16.37 -23.85
CA GLN A 1 -35.49 -15.71 -23.73
C GLN A 1 -35.63 -14.60 -22.68
N GLN A 2 -34.94 -14.72 -21.57
CA GLN A 2 -34.98 -13.72 -20.51
C GLN A 2 -33.97 -12.60 -20.88
N LEU A 3 -34.46 -11.38 -21.06
CA LEU A 3 -33.63 -10.21 -21.29
C LEU A 3 -32.95 -9.83 -19.98
N VAL A 4 -31.63 -9.90 -19.94
CA VAL A 4 -30.85 -9.40 -18.83
C VAL A 4 -30.45 -7.95 -19.15
N GLY A 5 -31.00 -7.00 -18.39
CA GLY A 5 -30.64 -5.59 -18.49
C GLY A 5 -29.55 -5.27 -17.46
N ALA A 6 -28.47 -4.59 -17.88
CA ALA A 6 -27.46 -4.07 -17.00
C ALA A 6 -27.42 -2.55 -17.08
N VAL A 7 -27.43 -1.89 -15.94
CA VAL A 7 -27.21 -0.43 -15.82
C VAL A 7 -25.78 -0.22 -15.29
N TYR A 8 -24.97 0.51 -16.04
CA TYR A 8 -23.58 0.79 -15.65
C TYR A 8 -23.24 2.26 -15.91
N LYS A 9 -22.25 2.74 -15.16
CA LYS A 9 -21.67 4.07 -15.34
C LYS A 9 -20.34 3.94 -16.05
N THR A 10 -20.06 4.81 -17.02
CA THR A 10 -18.75 4.93 -17.66
C THR A 10 -17.99 6.11 -17.04
N SER A 11 -16.69 5.97 -16.87
CA SER A 11 -15.81 7.03 -16.38
C SER A 11 -14.50 7.02 -17.15
N PHE A 12 -13.68 8.06 -16.97
CA PHE A 12 -12.35 8.17 -17.57
C PHE A 12 -11.25 7.46 -16.77
N GLY A 13 -11.62 6.57 -15.85
CA GLY A 13 -10.66 5.86 -15.01
C GLY A 13 -9.91 6.80 -14.07
N ILE A 14 -8.61 6.57 -13.88
CA ILE A 14 -7.73 7.41 -13.05
C ILE A 14 -7.68 8.86 -13.55
N SER A 15 -7.79 9.09 -14.85
CA SER A 15 -7.77 10.44 -15.43
C SER A 15 -8.98 11.30 -15.05
N GLY A 16 -10.04 10.69 -14.50
CA GLY A 16 -11.17 11.38 -13.89
C GLY A 16 -10.91 11.95 -12.49
N ASN A 17 -9.80 11.60 -11.86
CA ASN A 17 -9.39 12.15 -10.58
C ASN A 17 -8.75 13.53 -10.79
N ILE A 18 -9.35 14.55 -10.21
CA ILE A 18 -8.94 15.95 -10.40
C ILE A 18 -8.55 16.53 -9.04
N ALA A 19 -7.39 17.19 -8.96
CA ALA A 19 -6.95 17.84 -7.73
C ALA A 19 -7.90 19.00 -7.32
N SER A 20 -7.91 19.33 -6.04
CA SER A 20 -8.59 20.52 -5.55
C SER A 20 -8.06 21.76 -6.26
N GLY A 21 -8.96 22.66 -6.68
CA GLY A 21 -8.61 23.88 -7.40
C GLY A 21 -8.28 23.71 -8.90
N ALA A 22 -8.33 22.48 -9.43
CA ALA A 22 -8.01 22.23 -10.83
C ALA A 22 -9.11 22.65 -11.82
N VAL A 23 -10.35 22.77 -11.36
CA VAL A 23 -11.47 23.29 -12.16
C VAL A 23 -11.51 24.80 -12.00
N SER A 24 -10.98 25.53 -12.98
CA SER A 24 -10.85 26.98 -12.94
C SER A 24 -11.50 27.68 -14.14
N GLU A 25 -12.05 26.93 -15.09
CA GLU A 25 -12.59 27.45 -16.34
C GLU A 25 -14.08 27.14 -16.50
N ILE A 26 -14.83 28.12 -16.94
CA ILE A 26 -16.24 27.95 -17.31
C ILE A 26 -16.32 27.91 -18.84
N THR A 27 -16.68 26.76 -19.39
CA THR A 27 -16.88 26.61 -20.82
C THR A 27 -18.27 27.15 -21.21
N PHE A 28 -18.29 27.97 -22.24
CA PHE A 28 -19.51 28.54 -22.76
C PHE A 28 -20.51 27.49 -23.27
N ILE A 29 -21.75 27.56 -22.82
CA ILE A 29 -22.86 26.76 -23.35
C ILE A 29 -23.50 27.54 -24.48
N PRO A 30 -23.47 27.08 -25.76
CA PRO A 30 -24.12 27.77 -26.87
C PRO A 30 -25.62 27.94 -26.60
N GLY A 31 -26.09 29.18 -26.67
CA GLY A 31 -27.51 29.52 -26.47
C GLY A 31 -27.83 30.33 -25.22
N ASN A 32 -26.84 30.60 -24.36
CA ASN A 32 -27.02 31.52 -23.24
C ASN A 32 -26.46 32.90 -23.58
N PRO A 33 -27.32 33.96 -23.66
CA PRO A 33 -26.91 35.29 -24.13
C PRO A 33 -26.12 36.15 -23.13
N ASP A 34 -25.95 35.70 -21.88
CA ASP A 34 -25.34 36.51 -20.82
C ASP A 34 -23.86 36.26 -20.65
N LEU A 35 -23.05 36.66 -21.65
CA LEU A 35 -21.58 36.58 -21.63
C LEU A 35 -20.94 37.54 -20.63
N THR A 36 -21.65 38.57 -20.16
CA THR A 36 -21.09 39.55 -19.22
C THR A 36 -20.92 39.04 -17.81
N LEU A 37 -21.71 38.04 -17.40
CA LEU A 37 -21.62 37.41 -16.08
C LEU A 37 -20.49 36.39 -15.98
N ILE A 38 -20.06 35.76 -17.09
CA ILE A 38 -19.03 34.73 -17.10
C ILE A 38 -17.66 35.29 -16.69
N ASN A 39 -17.36 36.52 -17.04
CA ASN A 39 -16.09 37.18 -16.70
C ASN A 39 -16.01 37.64 -15.23
N THR A 40 -17.10 37.59 -14.49
CA THR A 40 -17.16 38.00 -13.07
C THR A 40 -17.25 36.82 -12.10
N VAL A 41 -17.48 35.61 -12.62
CA VAL A 41 -17.64 34.40 -11.80
C VAL A 41 -16.39 33.57 -11.85
N SER A 42 -15.80 33.32 -10.70
CA SER A 42 -14.71 32.33 -10.56
C SER A 42 -15.32 30.99 -10.13
N VAL A 43 -14.86 29.91 -10.76
CA VAL A 43 -15.24 28.55 -10.43
C VAL A 43 -14.03 27.79 -9.90
N THR A 44 -14.22 27.07 -8.82
CA THR A 44 -13.20 26.16 -8.30
C THR A 44 -13.86 24.94 -7.66
N ASN A 45 -13.24 23.80 -7.76
CA ASN A 45 -13.61 22.65 -6.95
C ASN A 45 -12.88 22.70 -5.61
N THR A 46 -13.64 22.81 -4.54
CA THR A 46 -13.09 22.88 -3.17
C THR A 46 -12.42 21.57 -2.75
N TYR A 47 -12.94 20.44 -3.24
CA TYR A 47 -12.44 19.10 -2.95
C TYR A 47 -11.89 18.44 -4.21
N ALA A 48 -10.88 17.57 -4.03
CA ALA A 48 -10.41 16.72 -5.10
C ALA A 48 -11.50 15.73 -5.53
N ALA A 49 -11.62 15.47 -6.83
CA ALA A 49 -12.44 14.37 -7.33
C ALA A 49 -11.63 13.08 -7.22
N LEU A 50 -12.12 12.12 -6.45
CA LEU A 50 -11.46 10.84 -6.14
C LEU A 50 -12.37 9.67 -6.50
N GLY A 51 -11.79 8.47 -6.61
CA GLY A 51 -12.53 7.23 -6.86
C GLY A 51 -12.53 6.79 -8.32
N GLY A 52 -11.89 7.54 -9.23
CA GLY A 52 -11.59 7.05 -10.56
C GLY A 52 -10.50 5.97 -10.49
N ALA A 53 -10.75 4.80 -11.07
CA ALA A 53 -9.80 3.71 -11.18
C ALA A 53 -9.85 3.13 -12.60
N ASP A 54 -8.72 2.70 -13.11
CA ASP A 54 -8.67 1.99 -14.38
C ASP A 54 -9.26 0.58 -14.25
N ALA A 55 -9.52 -0.06 -15.39
CA ALA A 55 -10.05 -1.42 -15.40
C ALA A 55 -9.11 -2.37 -14.65
N ASP A 56 -9.70 -3.23 -13.81
CA ASP A 56 -8.95 -4.25 -13.09
C ASP A 56 -8.35 -5.27 -14.08
N ASP A 57 -7.13 -5.72 -13.79
CA ASP A 57 -6.52 -6.85 -14.49
C ASP A 57 -7.28 -8.16 -14.19
N LEU A 58 -7.16 -9.13 -15.11
CA LEU A 58 -7.89 -10.40 -15.03
C LEU A 58 -7.65 -11.15 -13.70
N GLU A 59 -6.42 -11.13 -13.18
CA GLU A 59 -6.10 -11.78 -11.91
C GLU A 59 -6.72 -11.03 -10.72
N MET A 60 -6.75 -9.71 -10.77
CA MET A 60 -7.48 -8.90 -9.79
C MET A 60 -8.98 -9.16 -9.81
N LEU A 61 -9.57 -9.27 -11.01
CA LEU A 61 -10.99 -9.60 -11.17
C LEU A 61 -11.32 -10.97 -10.58
N ARG A 62 -10.50 -11.98 -10.81
CA ARG A 62 -10.68 -13.32 -10.21
C ARG A 62 -10.72 -13.25 -8.69
N THR A 63 -9.77 -12.55 -8.09
CA THR A 63 -9.70 -12.38 -6.63
C THR A 63 -10.91 -11.63 -6.09
N LYS A 64 -11.31 -10.54 -6.75
CA LYS A 64 -12.47 -9.72 -6.35
C LYS A 64 -13.81 -10.47 -6.48
N VAL A 65 -13.98 -11.26 -7.55
CA VAL A 65 -15.21 -12.05 -7.74
C VAL A 65 -15.34 -13.11 -6.65
N ILE A 66 -14.28 -13.82 -6.31
CA ILE A 66 -14.28 -14.81 -5.22
C ILE A 66 -14.63 -14.14 -3.89
N ALA A 67 -13.97 -13.01 -3.59
CA ALA A 67 -14.25 -12.24 -2.38
C ALA A 67 -15.71 -11.75 -2.32
N ALA A 68 -16.23 -11.22 -3.43
CA ALA A 68 -17.61 -10.72 -3.51
C ALA A 68 -18.67 -11.84 -3.34
N VAL A 69 -18.39 -13.03 -3.88
CA VAL A 69 -19.28 -14.21 -3.70
C VAL A 69 -19.24 -14.67 -2.25
N ASN A 70 -18.06 -14.73 -1.64
CA ASN A 70 -17.92 -15.23 -0.26
C ASN A 70 -18.57 -14.29 0.77
N THR A 71 -18.43 -12.98 0.61
CA THR A 71 -18.99 -12.01 1.58
C THR A 71 -20.50 -11.82 1.46
N GLN A 72 -21.12 -12.18 0.32
CA GLN A 72 -22.57 -11.97 0.08
C GLN A 72 -23.07 -10.58 0.53
N ARG A 73 -22.23 -9.57 0.47
CA ARG A 73 -22.45 -8.18 0.92
C ARG A 73 -22.84 -8.07 2.41
N ARG A 74 -22.32 -8.94 3.24
CA ARG A 74 -22.43 -8.79 4.70
C ARG A 74 -21.09 -9.14 5.35
N ALA A 75 -20.74 -8.42 6.40
CA ALA A 75 -19.53 -8.64 7.17
C ALA A 75 -19.88 -9.36 8.49
N VAL A 76 -19.48 -10.62 8.60
CA VAL A 76 -19.66 -11.46 9.78
C VAL A 76 -18.30 -11.88 10.35
N THR A 77 -17.39 -12.26 9.48
CA THR A 77 -16.02 -12.68 9.81
C THR A 77 -15.02 -11.56 9.59
N LEU A 78 -13.85 -11.65 10.20
CA LEU A 78 -12.76 -10.69 9.94
C LEU A 78 -12.36 -10.62 8.47
N ASP A 79 -12.36 -11.78 7.81
CA ASP A 79 -12.07 -11.88 6.37
C ASP A 79 -13.11 -11.15 5.51
N ASP A 80 -14.38 -11.11 5.93
CA ASP A 80 -15.41 -10.35 5.22
C ASP A 80 -15.09 -8.85 5.25
N TYR A 81 -14.68 -8.31 6.41
CA TYR A 81 -14.26 -6.90 6.53
C TYR A 81 -13.03 -6.61 5.67
N ILE A 82 -12.04 -7.50 5.64
CA ILE A 82 -10.87 -7.37 4.79
C ILE A 82 -11.28 -7.36 3.31
N ASN A 83 -12.09 -8.32 2.89
CA ASN A 83 -12.53 -8.46 1.50
C ASN A 83 -13.38 -7.27 1.04
N LEU A 84 -14.26 -6.74 1.89
CA LEU A 84 -15.04 -5.56 1.58
C LEU A 84 -14.16 -4.31 1.46
N ALA A 85 -13.16 -4.14 2.33
CA ALA A 85 -12.21 -3.06 2.22
C ALA A 85 -11.39 -3.12 0.92
N LEU A 86 -10.94 -4.31 0.51
CA LEU A 86 -10.19 -4.52 -0.73
C LEU A 86 -11.02 -4.26 -2.01
N GLN A 87 -12.35 -4.18 -1.91
CA GLN A 87 -13.20 -3.77 -3.04
C GLN A 87 -13.13 -2.27 -3.30
N VAL A 88 -12.70 -1.47 -2.31
CA VAL A 88 -12.49 -0.02 -2.49
C VAL A 88 -11.24 0.21 -3.36
N PRO A 89 -11.34 0.93 -4.48
CA PRO A 89 -10.26 1.03 -5.47
C PRO A 89 -8.94 1.58 -4.95
N LEU A 90 -8.99 2.44 -3.92
CA LEU A 90 -7.81 3.07 -3.32
C LEU A 90 -7.15 2.20 -2.24
N VAL A 91 -7.75 1.08 -1.87
CA VAL A 91 -7.19 0.16 -0.89
C VAL A 91 -6.24 -0.80 -1.58
N GLY A 92 -5.00 -0.85 -1.10
CA GLY A 92 -4.01 -1.79 -1.57
C GLY A 92 -3.89 -3.03 -0.71
N LYS A 93 -3.97 -2.87 0.62
CA LYS A 93 -3.94 -3.97 1.59
C LYS A 93 -4.81 -3.64 2.78
N ALA A 94 -5.42 -4.67 3.36
CA ALA A 94 -6.23 -4.55 4.55
C ALA A 94 -5.95 -5.70 5.52
N ASN A 95 -6.11 -5.45 6.81
CA ASN A 95 -6.13 -6.47 7.85
C ASN A 95 -7.12 -6.08 8.94
N ALA A 96 -7.84 -7.05 9.50
CA ALA A 96 -8.83 -6.83 10.53
C ALA A 96 -8.44 -7.54 11.81
N VAL A 97 -8.66 -6.87 12.94
CA VAL A 97 -8.41 -7.41 14.28
C VAL A 97 -9.68 -7.26 15.11
N ALA A 98 -10.13 -8.36 15.71
CA ALA A 98 -11.25 -8.31 16.64
C ALA A 98 -10.84 -7.55 17.91
N GLY A 99 -11.68 -6.61 18.29
CA GLY A 99 -11.57 -5.92 19.56
C GLY A 99 -12.58 -6.45 20.59
N VAL A 100 -12.67 -5.75 21.72
CA VAL A 100 -13.65 -6.05 22.78
C VAL A 100 -15.02 -5.47 22.41
N TRP A 101 -16.09 -6.01 23.00
CA TRP A 101 -17.46 -5.48 22.87
C TRP A 101 -17.97 -5.37 21.43
N SER A 102 -17.81 -6.44 20.65
CA SER A 102 -18.24 -6.47 19.23
C SER A 102 -17.63 -5.34 18.39
N SER A 103 -16.36 -5.01 18.62
CA SER A 103 -15.63 -4.04 17.83
C SER A 103 -14.65 -4.74 16.88
N VAL A 104 -14.43 -4.12 15.72
CA VAL A 104 -13.45 -4.55 14.73
C VAL A 104 -12.56 -3.36 14.39
N SER A 105 -11.25 -3.52 14.56
CA SER A 105 -10.25 -2.58 14.09
C SER A 105 -9.77 -3.03 12.70
N LEU A 106 -10.11 -2.26 11.69
CA LEU A 106 -9.73 -2.52 10.30
C LEU A 106 -8.55 -1.64 9.90
N TYR A 107 -7.40 -2.24 9.71
CA TYR A 107 -6.18 -1.56 9.27
C TYR A 107 -6.09 -1.59 7.75
N VAL A 108 -5.93 -0.43 7.14
CA VAL A 108 -5.98 -0.28 5.69
C VAL A 108 -4.76 0.47 5.21
N GLN A 109 -4.03 -0.12 4.26
CA GLN A 109 -2.92 0.51 3.55
C GLN A 109 -3.41 1.01 2.19
N PRO A 110 -3.17 2.30 1.84
CA PRO A 110 -3.46 2.81 0.50
C PRO A 110 -2.74 2.00 -0.59
N LYS A 111 -3.33 1.94 -1.77
CA LYS A 111 -2.68 1.37 -2.95
C LYS A 111 -1.44 2.19 -3.30
N ASP A 112 -0.38 1.50 -3.69
CA ASP A 112 0.81 2.17 -4.21
C ASP A 112 0.51 2.70 -5.62
N ASP A 113 0.54 4.01 -5.76
CA ASP A 113 0.38 4.74 -7.02
C ASP A 113 1.72 5.24 -7.59
N GLY A 114 2.83 4.72 -7.05
CA GLY A 114 4.18 5.16 -7.36
C GLY A 114 4.68 6.30 -6.48
N THR A 115 3.84 6.83 -5.58
CA THR A 115 4.23 7.85 -4.59
C THR A 115 4.54 7.24 -3.21
N TYR A 116 4.43 5.90 -3.09
CA TYR A 116 4.73 5.21 -1.85
C TYR A 116 6.15 5.51 -1.39
N THR A 117 6.27 6.28 -0.34
CA THR A 117 7.54 6.51 0.35
C THR A 117 7.62 5.56 1.54
N PRO A 118 8.55 4.59 1.54
CA PRO A 118 8.79 3.74 2.70
C PRO A 118 9.11 4.60 3.92
N GLY A 119 8.36 4.41 4.99
CA GLY A 119 8.63 5.13 6.23
C GLY A 119 8.13 6.55 6.25
N ILE A 120 6.94 6.83 5.76
CA ILE A 120 6.19 7.97 6.26
C ILE A 120 5.99 7.71 7.75
N VAL A 121 7.03 8.09 8.44
CA VAL A 121 7.17 8.08 9.87
C VAL A 121 6.11 9.02 10.39
N ASN A 122 5.32 8.58 11.31
CA ASN A 122 4.29 9.23 12.10
C ASN A 122 2.84 8.82 11.78
N GLY A 123 2.63 7.69 11.13
CA GLY A 123 1.30 7.09 11.09
C GLY A 123 0.23 7.91 10.36
N ASN A 124 0.63 8.98 9.70
CA ASN A 124 -0.29 9.86 8.99
C ASN A 124 0.11 9.91 7.51
N PRO A 125 -0.52 9.09 6.66
CA PRO A 125 -0.34 9.24 5.22
C PRO A 125 -0.84 10.63 4.84
N THR A 126 0.06 11.42 4.29
CA THR A 126 -0.23 12.79 3.88
C THR A 126 -1.40 12.84 2.92
N GLY A 127 -2.42 13.59 3.29
CA GLY A 127 -3.47 14.11 2.42
C GLY A 127 -4.60 13.16 2.02
N SER A 128 -4.34 11.91 1.66
CA SER A 128 -5.37 11.00 1.13
C SER A 128 -5.99 10.04 2.15
N TRP A 129 -5.46 9.99 3.40
CA TRP A 129 -5.98 9.08 4.42
C TRP A 129 -7.44 9.38 4.79
N ASN A 130 -7.79 10.64 4.97
CA ASN A 130 -9.15 11.00 5.33
C ASN A 130 -10.16 10.54 4.27
N ASP A 131 -9.83 10.75 3.00
CA ASP A 131 -10.70 10.34 1.89
C ASP A 131 -10.80 8.82 1.79
N LEU A 132 -9.69 8.11 1.96
CA LEU A 132 -9.67 6.66 1.97
C LEU A 132 -10.49 6.10 3.15
N SER A 133 -10.31 6.63 4.35
CA SER A 133 -11.03 6.18 5.54
C SER A 133 -12.53 6.39 5.41
N ILE A 134 -12.97 7.53 4.84
CA ILE A 134 -14.37 7.83 4.57
C ILE A 134 -14.96 6.83 3.55
N GLN A 135 -14.24 6.56 2.45
CA GLN A 135 -14.71 5.62 1.42
C GLN A 135 -14.82 4.19 1.95
N VAL A 136 -13.82 3.74 2.73
CA VAL A 136 -13.86 2.41 3.36
C VAL A 136 -15.00 2.33 4.38
N THR A 137 -15.17 3.34 5.22
CA THR A 137 -16.26 3.39 6.20
C THR A 137 -17.62 3.34 5.50
N SER A 138 -17.82 4.14 4.48
CA SER A 138 -19.07 4.15 3.69
C SER A 138 -19.34 2.80 3.00
N ALA A 139 -18.30 2.13 2.52
CA ALA A 139 -18.45 0.79 1.93
C ALA A 139 -18.86 -0.28 2.95
N LEU A 140 -18.56 -0.08 4.23
CA LEU A 140 -18.87 -0.99 5.33
C LEU A 140 -20.22 -0.70 6.03
N GLU A 141 -20.78 0.51 5.92
CA GLU A 141 -22.01 0.90 6.62
C GLU A 141 -23.20 -0.04 6.34
N GLY A 142 -23.38 -0.47 5.09
CA GLY A 142 -24.46 -1.39 4.73
C GLY A 142 -24.22 -2.86 5.12
N PRO A 143 -23.01 -3.39 4.84
CA PRO A 143 -22.66 -4.79 5.13
C PRO A 143 -22.45 -5.12 6.60
N THR A 144 -22.13 -4.14 7.45
CA THR A 144 -21.80 -4.37 8.87
C THR A 144 -23.03 -4.78 9.67
N LEU A 145 -22.88 -5.79 10.55
CA LEU A 145 -23.94 -6.23 11.43
C LEU A 145 -24.32 -5.14 12.45
N LEU A 146 -25.61 -5.05 12.75
CA LEU A 146 -26.12 -4.19 13.83
C LEU A 146 -25.45 -4.52 15.16
N GLY A 147 -24.92 -3.49 15.83
CA GLY A 147 -24.22 -3.63 17.12
C GLY A 147 -22.73 -3.91 17.00
N THR A 148 -22.18 -4.00 15.79
CA THR A 148 -20.72 -4.07 15.56
C THR A 148 -20.17 -2.67 15.28
N THR A 149 -19.16 -2.26 16.02
CA THR A 149 -18.45 -1.01 15.77
C THR A 149 -17.20 -1.29 14.96
N VAL A 150 -17.10 -0.70 13.76
CA VAL A 150 -15.91 -0.81 12.91
C VAL A 150 -15.13 0.49 12.96
N THR A 151 -13.84 0.39 13.27
CA THR A 151 -12.92 1.53 13.26
C THR A 151 -11.87 1.31 12.18
N VAL A 152 -11.82 2.22 11.19
CA VAL A 152 -10.84 2.19 10.11
C VAL A 152 -9.59 2.96 10.56
N LEU A 153 -8.44 2.28 10.55
CA LEU A 153 -7.17 2.77 11.06
C LEU A 153 -6.06 2.64 10.02
N PRO A 154 -5.07 3.55 10.02
CA PRO A 154 -3.86 3.39 9.22
C PRO A 154 -2.99 2.25 9.77
N PRO A 155 -2.12 1.66 8.94
CA PRO A 155 -1.13 0.69 9.43
C PRO A 155 -0.08 1.38 10.30
N ALA A 156 0.45 0.66 11.26
CA ALA A 156 1.64 1.07 11.99
C ALA A 156 2.89 0.62 11.21
N TYR A 157 3.67 1.56 10.69
CA TYR A 157 4.90 1.26 9.98
C TYR A 157 6.05 1.05 10.97
N VAL A 158 6.73 -0.10 10.88
CA VAL A 158 7.85 -0.46 11.75
C VAL A 158 9.14 -0.47 10.96
N PRO A 159 10.13 0.38 11.33
CA PRO A 159 11.42 0.38 10.68
C PRO A 159 12.18 -0.91 10.97
N ILE A 160 12.82 -1.46 9.95
CA ILE A 160 13.68 -2.63 10.08
C ILE A 160 15.12 -2.19 9.85
N TYR A 161 15.99 -2.53 10.79
CA TYR A 161 17.42 -2.27 10.74
C TYR A 161 18.15 -3.58 10.50
N VAL A 162 19.01 -3.60 9.49
CA VAL A 162 19.81 -4.78 9.12
C VAL A 162 21.27 -4.40 9.01
N THR A 163 22.13 -5.12 9.71
CA THR A 163 23.57 -5.10 9.49
C THR A 163 24.00 -6.48 9.00
N ALA A 164 24.68 -6.53 7.86
CA ALA A 164 25.13 -7.75 7.25
C ALA A 164 26.60 -7.67 6.84
N SER A 165 27.32 -8.77 7.01
CA SER A 165 28.67 -8.99 6.47
C SER A 165 28.53 -9.84 5.22
N VAL A 166 29.13 -9.41 4.11
CA VAL A 166 29.04 -10.08 2.81
C VAL A 166 30.42 -10.33 2.24
N ILE A 167 30.68 -11.58 1.85
CA ILE A 167 31.89 -11.97 1.13
C ILE A 167 31.58 -11.96 -0.37
N ILE A 168 32.36 -11.19 -1.10
CA ILE A 168 32.19 -10.96 -2.54
C ILE A 168 33.29 -11.68 -3.30
N ASP A 169 32.93 -12.29 -4.43
CA ASP A 169 33.87 -12.94 -5.34
C ASP A 169 34.84 -11.89 -5.95
N ASN A 170 36.11 -12.23 -5.99
CA ASN A 170 37.17 -11.38 -6.53
C ASN A 170 37.01 -11.03 -8.01
N ALA A 171 36.16 -11.74 -8.75
CA ALA A 171 35.83 -11.41 -10.13
C ALA A 171 34.92 -10.17 -10.27
N TYR A 172 34.35 -9.69 -9.18
CA TYR A 172 33.37 -8.62 -9.19
C TYR A 172 33.88 -7.36 -8.46
N LYS A 173 33.41 -6.20 -8.90
CA LYS A 173 33.68 -4.94 -8.23
C LYS A 173 32.82 -4.81 -6.97
N GLN A 174 33.46 -4.56 -5.82
CA GLN A 174 32.81 -4.51 -4.52
C GLN A 174 31.66 -3.47 -4.46
N SER A 175 31.90 -2.28 -5.01
CA SER A 175 30.90 -1.21 -5.05
C SER A 175 29.62 -1.62 -5.78
N ASP A 176 29.76 -2.33 -6.90
CA ASP A 176 28.61 -2.71 -7.75
C ASP A 176 27.75 -3.79 -7.08
N ILE A 177 28.39 -4.73 -6.40
CA ILE A 177 27.66 -5.75 -5.64
C ILE A 177 26.89 -5.14 -4.47
N VAL A 178 27.49 -4.17 -3.74
CA VAL A 178 26.78 -3.45 -2.67
C VAL A 178 25.56 -2.70 -3.21
N ILE A 179 25.69 -2.05 -4.37
CA ILE A 179 24.57 -1.37 -5.03
C ILE A 179 23.49 -2.38 -5.43
N ASN A 180 23.88 -3.52 -6.01
CA ASN A 180 22.95 -4.56 -6.41
C ASN A 180 22.20 -5.19 -5.23
N ILE A 181 22.90 -5.43 -4.10
CA ILE A 181 22.25 -5.88 -2.86
C ILE A 181 21.24 -4.85 -2.37
N ARG A 182 21.60 -3.57 -2.31
CA ARG A 182 20.66 -2.50 -1.94
C ARG A 182 19.45 -2.47 -2.87
N LYS A 183 19.66 -2.65 -4.16
CA LYS A 183 18.60 -2.74 -5.16
C LYS A 183 17.71 -3.96 -4.92
N ALA A 184 18.28 -5.13 -4.67
CA ALA A 184 17.53 -6.35 -4.38
C ALA A 184 16.67 -6.23 -3.10
N MET A 185 17.11 -5.41 -2.14
CA MET A 185 16.38 -5.21 -0.89
C MET A 185 15.31 -4.11 -0.98
N LEU A 186 15.60 -3.00 -1.67
CA LEU A 186 14.82 -1.76 -1.55
C LEU A 186 14.07 -1.34 -2.81
N SER A 187 14.41 -1.87 -4.01
CA SER A 187 13.73 -1.48 -5.26
C SER A 187 12.29 -1.97 -5.33
N ALA A 188 11.54 -1.47 -6.29
CA ALA A 188 10.23 -2.01 -6.64
C ALA A 188 10.36 -3.51 -6.99
N GLY A 189 9.67 -4.38 -6.25
CA GLY A 189 9.84 -5.83 -6.34
C GLY A 189 10.94 -6.42 -5.44
N GLY A 190 11.76 -5.59 -4.77
CA GLY A 190 12.75 -6.04 -3.78
C GLY A 190 12.11 -6.61 -2.51
N PHE A 191 12.94 -7.13 -1.61
CA PHE A 191 12.48 -7.82 -0.40
C PHE A 191 11.58 -6.94 0.49
N PHE A 192 11.90 -5.64 0.63
CA PHE A 192 11.14 -4.66 1.41
C PHE A 192 10.27 -3.74 0.55
N SER A 193 9.94 -4.15 -0.69
CA SER A 193 9.03 -3.39 -1.53
C SER A 193 7.59 -3.42 -1.01
N TYR A 194 6.79 -2.47 -1.46
CA TYR A 194 5.36 -2.44 -1.17
C TYR A 194 4.67 -3.79 -1.47
N ALA A 195 4.96 -4.40 -2.63
CA ALA A 195 4.34 -5.65 -3.06
C ALA A 195 4.62 -6.81 -2.08
N ASN A 196 5.85 -6.89 -1.58
CA ASN A 196 6.31 -8.00 -0.75
C ASN A 196 6.08 -7.81 0.75
N ASN A 197 5.70 -6.62 1.20
CA ASN A 197 5.42 -6.33 2.59
C ASN A 197 3.93 -6.47 2.88
N THR A 198 3.59 -7.25 3.90
CA THR A 198 2.22 -7.49 4.35
C THR A 198 2.10 -7.20 5.84
N PHE A 199 0.85 -7.04 6.30
CA PHE A 199 0.56 -6.96 7.73
C PHE A 199 1.05 -8.20 8.47
N GLY A 200 1.57 -8.01 9.68
CA GLY A 200 2.00 -9.12 10.55
C GLY A 200 3.13 -10.00 9.98
N LYS A 201 3.91 -9.48 9.02
CA LYS A 201 4.98 -10.23 8.39
C LYS A 201 6.06 -10.62 9.40
N VAL A 202 6.46 -11.88 9.33
CA VAL A 202 7.64 -12.37 10.06
C VAL A 202 8.86 -12.20 9.16
N ILE A 203 9.88 -11.53 9.68
CA ILE A 203 11.15 -11.29 8.97
C ILE A 203 12.23 -12.07 9.70
N SER A 204 12.87 -13.01 9.01
CA SER A 204 13.98 -13.78 9.54
C SER A 204 15.31 -13.38 8.89
N ALA A 205 16.41 -13.52 9.63
CA ALA A 205 17.75 -13.34 9.09
C ALA A 205 17.99 -14.27 7.88
N ALA A 206 17.47 -15.49 7.93
CA ALA A 206 17.59 -16.45 6.82
C ALA A 206 16.93 -15.96 5.52
N SER A 207 15.73 -15.33 5.61
CA SER A 207 15.05 -14.79 4.43
C SER A 207 15.80 -13.60 3.81
N ILE A 208 16.45 -12.78 4.63
CA ILE A 208 17.31 -11.67 4.19
C ILE A 208 18.58 -12.21 3.54
N ILE A 209 19.23 -13.20 4.16
CA ILE A 209 20.40 -13.85 3.60
C ILE A 209 20.08 -14.47 2.24
N SER A 210 18.95 -15.17 2.12
CA SER A 210 18.51 -15.75 0.84
C SER A 210 18.34 -14.69 -0.25
N ALA A 211 17.79 -13.53 0.09
CA ALA A 211 17.65 -12.41 -0.85
C ALA A 211 19.01 -11.81 -1.26
N MET A 212 20.00 -11.80 -0.35
CA MET A 212 21.36 -11.34 -0.67
C MET A 212 22.11 -12.35 -1.56
N TYR A 213 21.93 -13.64 -1.32
CA TYR A 213 22.52 -14.70 -2.15
C TYR A 213 21.98 -14.73 -3.59
N ALA A 214 20.79 -14.22 -3.81
CA ALA A 214 20.23 -14.09 -5.16
C ALA A 214 20.99 -13.08 -6.03
N VAL A 215 21.86 -12.26 -5.44
CA VAL A 215 22.68 -11.29 -6.16
C VAL A 215 23.95 -11.99 -6.67
N PRO A 216 24.21 -12.02 -8.01
CA PRO A 216 25.42 -12.61 -8.57
C PRO A 216 26.67 -11.93 -7.99
N GLY A 217 27.68 -12.74 -7.64
CA GLY A 217 28.93 -12.27 -7.05
C GLY A 217 28.97 -12.31 -5.51
N VAL A 218 27.88 -12.66 -4.85
CA VAL A 218 27.84 -12.90 -3.40
C VAL A 218 28.23 -14.36 -3.13
N LEU A 219 29.35 -14.57 -2.44
CA LEU A 219 29.82 -15.90 -2.03
C LEU A 219 29.28 -16.31 -0.65
N SER A 220 29.18 -15.36 0.26
CA SER A 220 28.63 -15.58 1.59
C SER A 220 27.97 -14.32 2.13
N ALA A 221 26.89 -14.48 2.85
CA ALA A 221 26.22 -13.40 3.55
C ALA A 221 25.83 -13.84 4.96
N VAL A 222 26.09 -13.00 5.95
CA VAL A 222 25.71 -13.22 7.34
C VAL A 222 25.05 -11.95 7.87
N VAL A 223 23.84 -12.08 8.37
CA VAL A 223 23.16 -11.00 9.08
C VAL A 223 23.67 -10.97 10.51
N THR A 224 24.38 -9.91 10.88
CA THR A 224 24.96 -9.73 12.21
C THR A 224 24.00 -9.01 13.17
N ALA A 225 23.09 -8.19 12.64
CA ALA A 225 22.04 -7.55 13.43
C ALA A 225 20.76 -7.46 12.61
N LEU A 226 19.63 -7.78 13.24
CA LEU A 226 18.29 -7.62 12.73
C LEU A 226 17.40 -7.15 13.87
N ASN A 227 16.84 -5.94 13.79
CA ASN A 227 16.00 -5.36 14.85
C ASN A 227 15.05 -4.27 14.33
N THR A 228 14.22 -3.75 15.22
CA THR A 228 13.24 -2.67 14.93
C THR A 228 13.62 -1.32 15.54
N ASP A 229 14.70 -1.24 16.34
CA ASP A 229 15.04 -0.07 17.16
C ASP A 229 16.52 0.35 17.12
N ASN A 230 17.23 -0.06 16.09
CA ASN A 230 18.67 0.24 15.91
C ASN A 230 19.58 -0.20 17.09
N GLY A 231 19.11 -1.10 17.96
CA GLY A 231 19.86 -1.59 19.09
C GLY A 231 19.47 -3.01 19.49
N GLY A 232 20.16 -3.99 19.07
CA GLY A 232 19.90 -5.38 19.42
C GLY A 232 20.17 -6.35 18.27
N THR A 233 20.22 -7.61 18.57
CA THR A 233 20.42 -8.69 17.60
C THR A 233 19.35 -9.74 17.76
N ASN A 234 18.45 -9.81 16.80
CA ASN A 234 17.43 -10.85 16.74
C ASN A 234 17.62 -11.68 15.47
N ASN A 235 17.36 -12.96 15.54
CA ASN A 235 17.34 -13.82 14.35
C ASN A 235 16.01 -13.69 13.59
N THR A 236 14.98 -13.19 14.26
CA THR A 236 13.63 -13.05 13.70
C THR A 236 12.94 -11.86 14.34
N VAL A 237 12.26 -11.08 13.53
CA VAL A 237 11.37 -10.01 13.92
C VAL A 237 9.96 -10.42 13.56
N THR A 238 9.08 -10.51 14.55
CA THR A 238 7.65 -10.80 14.36
C THR A 238 6.87 -9.50 14.56
N LEU A 239 6.09 -9.12 13.58
CA LEU A 239 5.26 -7.93 13.63
C LEU A 239 3.83 -8.27 14.06
N ASN A 240 3.18 -7.33 14.71
CA ASN A 240 1.77 -7.46 15.07
C ASN A 240 0.86 -7.33 13.84
N ALA A 241 -0.38 -7.78 13.97
CA ALA A 241 -1.37 -7.80 12.91
C ALA A 241 -1.70 -6.41 12.31
N ASN A 242 -1.42 -5.33 13.03
CA ASN A 242 -1.60 -3.94 12.60
C ASN A 242 -0.32 -3.30 12.03
N GLN A 243 0.79 -4.03 12.01
CA GLN A 243 2.10 -3.52 11.65
C GLN A 243 2.55 -3.98 10.25
N ILE A 244 3.20 -3.07 9.53
CA ILE A 244 3.84 -3.34 8.24
C ILE A 244 5.32 -2.97 8.36
N PRO A 245 6.25 -3.85 7.95
CA PRO A 245 7.67 -3.55 7.98
C PRO A 245 8.03 -2.61 6.83
N TYR A 246 8.99 -1.71 7.08
CA TYR A 246 9.62 -0.94 6.02
C TYR A 246 11.13 -0.82 6.26
N MET A 247 11.87 -0.53 5.20
CA MET A 247 13.29 -0.28 5.28
C MET A 247 13.66 0.89 4.37
N ILE A 248 14.52 1.78 4.86
CA ILE A 248 15.16 2.84 4.09
C ILE A 248 16.66 2.54 3.92
N ALA A 249 17.29 3.21 2.99
CA ALA A 249 18.69 2.92 2.65
C ALA A 249 19.68 3.10 3.83
N SER A 250 19.39 4.02 4.76
CA SER A 250 20.18 4.25 5.97
C SER A 250 20.08 3.09 7.00
N ASN A 251 19.01 2.31 6.94
CA ASN A 251 18.79 1.20 7.88
C ASN A 251 19.47 -0.10 7.43
N LEU A 252 20.05 -0.11 6.22
CA LEU A 252 20.76 -1.25 5.67
C LEU A 252 22.26 -0.98 5.65
N ILE A 253 22.97 -1.57 6.61
CA ILE A 253 24.42 -1.51 6.70
C ILE A 253 24.99 -2.80 6.12
N ILE A 254 25.81 -2.69 5.09
CA ILE A 254 26.50 -3.81 4.44
C ILE A 254 28.00 -3.61 4.65
N ASN A 255 28.63 -4.60 5.26
CA ASN A 255 30.07 -4.68 5.46
C ASN A 255 30.66 -5.67 4.44
N PRO A 256 31.10 -5.20 3.27
CA PRO A 256 31.62 -6.08 2.24
C PRO A 256 33.08 -6.45 2.51
N THR A 257 33.45 -7.67 2.15
CA THR A 257 34.82 -8.20 2.14
C THR A 257 35.08 -8.96 0.85
N GLY A 258 36.32 -8.99 0.36
CA GLY A 258 36.63 -9.54 -0.97
C GLY A 258 36.23 -8.58 -2.11
N GLY A 259 36.17 -9.11 -3.33
CA GLY A 259 35.99 -8.29 -4.52
C GLY A 259 37.23 -7.46 -4.88
N HIS A 260 37.16 -6.70 -5.97
CA HIS A 260 38.19 -5.70 -6.31
C HIS A 260 37.60 -4.28 -6.19
N ALA A 261 38.47 -3.31 -6.02
CA ALA A 261 38.12 -1.90 -5.83
C ALA A 261 37.55 -1.24 -7.10
#